data_21a7deeb445fbd27c27f72ff9cce0444
#
_entry.id   21a7deeb445fbd27c27f72ff9cce0444
#
_cell.length_a   1.000
_cell.length_b   1.000
_cell.length_c   1.000
_cell.angle_alpha   90.00
_cell.angle_beta   90.00
_cell.angle_gamma   90.00
#
_symmetry.space_group_name_H-M   'P 1'
#
loop_
_entity.id
_entity.type
_entity.pdbx_description
1 polymer ?
#
loop_
_entity_poly.entity_id
_entity_poly.type
_entity_poly.pdbx_seq_one_letter_code
_entity_poly.pdbx_strand_id
1 'polypeptide(L)'
;CEIPSNVILADDFSKVFDGFSIGSNDLTQLTLGLDRDSELVSRLYDERNPAVKRLIWEVIHKAKRNHRKIGICGQGPSQWTEFAEFLVMCGIDSISLNPDTVIKTTLTILEAERKLKKKQK
;
A
#
# COMPACT_ATOMS: atom_id res chain seq x y z
N CYS A 1 -8.17 -1.72 5.79
CA CYS A 1 -7.64 -3.03 5.35
C CYS A 1 -6.30 -3.27 6.02
N GLU A 2 -6.29 -4.05 7.10
CA GLU A 2 -5.13 -4.22 7.99
C GLU A 2 -4.77 -5.68 8.23
N ILE A 3 -5.66 -6.59 7.84
CA ILE A 3 -5.45 -8.03 7.99
C ILE A 3 -5.64 -8.75 6.65
N PRO A 4 -4.96 -9.88 6.40
CA PRO A 4 -5.07 -10.61 5.14
C PRO A 4 -6.49 -10.98 4.74
N SER A 5 -7.38 -11.27 5.70
CA SER A 5 -8.79 -11.56 5.41
C SER A 5 -9.54 -10.38 4.79
N ASN A 6 -9.15 -9.12 5.08
CA ASN A 6 -9.74 -7.96 4.42
C ASN A 6 -9.39 -7.93 2.92
N VAL A 7 -8.20 -8.40 2.56
CA VAL A 7 -7.78 -8.50 1.16
C VAL A 7 -8.55 -9.62 0.44
N ILE A 8 -8.67 -10.78 1.09
CA ILE A 8 -9.37 -11.94 0.55
C ILE A 8 -10.84 -11.60 0.27
N LEU A 9 -11.51 -10.96 1.22
CA LEU A 9 -12.94 -10.61 1.16
C LEU A 9 -13.21 -9.19 0.64
N ALA A 10 -12.24 -8.54 0.00
CA ALA A 10 -12.39 -7.14 -0.44
C ALA A 10 -13.55 -6.93 -1.43
N ASP A 11 -13.89 -7.93 -2.24
CA ASP A 11 -15.06 -7.86 -3.12
C ASP A 11 -16.37 -7.79 -2.33
N ASP A 12 -16.47 -8.51 -1.21
CA ASP A 12 -17.65 -8.47 -0.35
C ASP A 12 -17.73 -7.16 0.42
N PHE A 13 -16.60 -6.68 0.96
CA PHE A 13 -16.54 -5.37 1.60
C PHE A 13 -16.88 -4.23 0.65
N SER A 14 -16.53 -4.34 -0.63
CA SER A 14 -16.86 -3.34 -1.65
C SER A 14 -18.36 -3.15 -1.85
N LYS A 15 -19.19 -4.13 -1.47
CA LYS A 15 -20.66 -4.03 -1.56
C LYS A 15 -21.26 -3.13 -0.47
N VAL A 16 -20.55 -2.97 0.65
CA VAL A 16 -21.06 -2.27 1.84
C VAL A 16 -20.28 -1.01 2.19
N PHE A 17 -19.04 -0.85 1.73
CA PHE A 17 -18.19 0.30 2.00
C PHE A 17 -17.89 1.10 0.73
N ASP A 18 -17.71 2.41 0.89
CA ASP A 18 -17.43 3.33 -0.21
C ASP A 18 -15.96 3.37 -0.62
N GLY A 19 -15.06 2.87 0.21
CA GLY A 19 -13.63 2.82 -0.06
C GLY A 19 -12.85 2.06 0.98
N PHE A 20 -11.52 2.02 0.76
CA PHE A 20 -10.57 1.33 1.62
C PHE A 20 -9.42 2.23 2.03
N SER A 21 -8.89 1.98 3.22
CA SER A 21 -7.58 2.47 3.65
C SER A 21 -6.73 1.29 4.08
N ILE A 22 -5.57 1.13 3.46
CA ILE A 22 -4.63 0.07 3.81
C ILE A 22 -3.80 0.52 4.99
N GLY A 23 -3.89 -0.20 6.12
CA GLY A 23 -2.96 -0.06 7.24
C GLY A 23 -1.75 -0.97 7.02
N SER A 24 -0.73 -0.47 6.32
CA SER A 24 0.38 -1.30 5.86
C SER A 24 1.21 -1.88 7.00
N ASN A 25 1.29 -1.17 8.14
CA ASN A 25 2.02 -1.67 9.30
C ASN A 25 1.39 -2.95 9.85
N ASP A 26 0.09 -2.92 10.12
CA ASP A 26 -0.63 -4.08 10.67
C ASP A 26 -0.76 -5.20 9.64
N LEU A 27 -1.02 -4.84 8.38
CA LEU A 27 -1.04 -5.83 7.30
C LEU A 27 0.29 -6.58 7.19
N THR A 28 1.42 -5.88 7.32
CA THR A 28 2.75 -6.49 7.31
C THR A 28 2.95 -7.43 8.49
N GLN A 29 2.65 -6.93 9.69
CA GLN A 29 2.78 -7.69 10.93
C GLN A 29 1.99 -9.00 10.85
N LEU A 30 0.74 -8.93 10.44
CA LEU A 30 -0.16 -10.07 10.42
C LEU A 30 0.08 -11.01 9.23
N THR A 31 0.57 -10.48 8.11
CA THR A 31 0.97 -11.30 6.97
C THR A 31 2.21 -12.13 7.28
N LEU A 32 3.19 -11.54 7.97
CA LEU A 32 4.46 -12.19 8.29
C LEU A 32 4.42 -12.96 9.62
N GLY A 33 3.35 -12.78 10.42
CA GLY A 33 3.25 -13.35 11.75
C GLY A 33 4.31 -12.80 12.72
N LEU A 34 4.66 -11.52 12.58
CA LEU A 34 5.72 -10.86 13.34
C LEU A 34 5.14 -9.74 14.19
N ASP A 35 5.61 -9.64 15.43
CA ASP A 35 5.39 -8.46 16.25
C ASP A 35 6.48 -7.43 15.93
N ARG A 36 6.09 -6.29 15.33
CA ARG A 36 7.02 -5.21 14.96
C ARG A 36 7.73 -4.57 16.16
N ASP A 37 7.11 -4.65 17.33
CA ASP A 37 7.62 -4.06 18.58
C ASP A 37 8.57 -5.02 19.33
N SER A 38 8.67 -6.26 18.88
CA SER A 38 9.59 -7.25 19.41
C SER A 38 11.00 -7.06 18.89
N GLU A 39 11.94 -6.74 19.75
CA GLU A 39 13.37 -6.59 19.40
C GLU A 39 13.97 -7.83 18.71
N LEU A 40 13.46 -9.01 19.05
CA LEU A 40 13.95 -10.28 18.52
C LEU A 40 13.67 -10.45 17.02
N VAL A 41 12.52 -9.99 16.56
CA VAL A 41 12.02 -10.24 15.19
C VAL A 41 11.85 -8.97 14.36
N SER A 42 12.02 -7.78 14.94
CA SER A 42 11.86 -6.50 14.26
C SER A 42 12.70 -6.37 12.97
N ARG A 43 13.86 -7.04 12.93
CA ARG A 43 14.74 -7.08 11.74
C ARG A 43 14.11 -7.81 10.55
N LEU A 44 13.12 -8.66 10.78
CA LEU A 44 12.41 -9.42 9.74
C LEU A 44 11.17 -8.68 9.24
N TYR A 45 10.77 -7.63 9.97
CA TYR A 45 9.65 -6.79 9.59
C TYR A 45 10.05 -5.86 8.43
N ASP A 46 9.40 -6.05 7.29
CA ASP A 46 9.64 -5.21 6.10
C ASP A 46 8.34 -5.09 5.28
N GLU A 47 7.79 -3.89 5.18
CA GLU A 47 6.60 -3.60 4.37
C GLU A 47 6.84 -3.88 2.87
N ARG A 48 8.10 -3.96 2.42
CA ARG A 48 8.48 -4.30 1.05
C ARG A 48 8.51 -5.81 0.78
N ASN A 49 8.24 -6.63 1.79
CA ASN A 49 8.21 -8.09 1.61
C ASN A 49 7.29 -8.46 0.44
N PRO A 50 7.70 -9.39 -0.43
CA PRO A 50 6.91 -9.80 -1.60
C PRO A 50 5.49 -10.26 -1.26
N ALA A 51 5.28 -10.95 -0.14
CA ALA A 51 3.95 -11.38 0.30
C ALA A 51 3.06 -10.18 0.63
N VAL A 52 3.60 -9.18 1.35
CA VAL A 52 2.88 -7.95 1.70
C VAL A 52 2.54 -7.16 0.43
N LYS A 53 3.52 -6.96 -0.46
CA LYS A 53 3.29 -6.28 -1.74
C LYS A 53 2.26 -6.99 -2.60
N ARG A 54 2.20 -8.31 -2.57
CA ARG A 54 1.18 -9.09 -3.29
C ARG A 54 -0.22 -8.81 -2.75
N LEU A 55 -0.40 -8.79 -1.43
CA LEU A 55 -1.69 -8.47 -0.81
C LEU A 55 -2.11 -7.02 -1.10
N ILE A 56 -1.19 -6.06 -1.01
CA ILE A 56 -1.45 -4.66 -1.36
C ILE A 56 -1.89 -4.54 -2.82
N TRP A 57 -1.16 -5.15 -3.74
CA TRP A 57 -1.53 -5.19 -5.16
C TRP A 57 -2.94 -5.76 -5.36
N GLU A 58 -3.23 -6.88 -4.71
CA GLU A 58 -4.51 -7.57 -4.84
C GLU A 58 -5.69 -6.72 -4.35
N VAL A 59 -5.57 -6.09 -3.16
CA VAL A 59 -6.67 -5.27 -2.62
C VAL A 59 -6.88 -4.00 -3.46
N ILE A 60 -5.82 -3.39 -3.98
CA ILE A 60 -5.94 -2.24 -4.90
C ILE A 60 -6.72 -2.64 -6.15
N HIS A 61 -6.36 -3.77 -6.78
CA HIS A 61 -7.04 -4.24 -7.98
C HIS A 61 -8.51 -4.62 -7.73
N LYS A 62 -8.82 -5.25 -6.59
CA LYS A 62 -10.20 -5.55 -6.19
C LYS A 62 -11.00 -4.27 -5.97
N ALA A 63 -10.45 -3.28 -5.26
CA ALA A 63 -11.10 -1.98 -5.05
C ALA A 63 -11.39 -1.27 -6.39
N LYS A 64 -10.39 -1.20 -7.27
CA LYS A 64 -10.55 -0.59 -8.60
C LYS A 64 -11.61 -1.30 -9.45
N ARG A 65 -11.58 -2.61 -9.50
CA ARG A 65 -12.59 -3.41 -10.22
C ARG A 65 -14.01 -3.16 -9.71
N ASN A 66 -14.16 -2.91 -8.42
CA ASN A 66 -15.44 -2.60 -7.79
C ASN A 66 -15.75 -1.09 -7.74
N HIS A 67 -14.99 -0.26 -8.47
CA HIS A 67 -15.14 1.20 -8.53
C HIS A 67 -15.07 1.87 -7.15
N ARG A 68 -14.24 1.33 -6.25
CA ARG A 68 -14.01 1.89 -4.91
C ARG A 68 -12.68 2.62 -4.83
N LYS A 69 -12.67 3.70 -4.07
CA LYS A 69 -11.45 4.43 -3.74
C LYS A 69 -10.60 3.63 -2.76
N ILE A 70 -9.28 3.71 -2.92
CA ILE A 70 -8.34 3.05 -2.02
C ILE A 70 -7.13 3.92 -1.76
N GLY A 71 -6.85 4.13 -0.48
CA GLY A 71 -5.65 4.81 0.00
C GLY A 71 -4.80 3.89 0.87
N ILE A 72 -3.65 4.38 1.26
CA ILE A 72 -2.73 3.72 2.18
C ILE A 72 -2.28 4.69 3.27
N CYS A 73 -2.21 4.21 4.50
CA CYS A 73 -1.50 4.84 5.60
C CYS A 73 -0.47 3.84 6.17
N GLY A 74 0.61 4.37 6.70
CA GLY A 74 1.75 3.60 7.18
C GLY A 74 3.05 4.30 6.85
N GLN A 75 4.17 3.74 7.25
CA GLN A 75 5.46 4.40 7.14
C GLN A 75 6.20 4.08 5.83
N GLY A 76 5.87 2.96 5.19
CA GLY A 76 6.56 2.46 4.01
C GLY A 76 6.75 3.50 2.89
N PRO A 77 5.69 4.22 2.45
CA PRO A 77 5.84 5.20 1.38
C PRO A 77 6.73 6.40 1.73
N SER A 78 6.80 6.75 3.03
CA SER A 78 7.67 7.83 3.53
C SER A 78 9.13 7.38 3.64
N GLN A 79 9.37 6.11 3.93
CA GLN A 79 10.70 5.55 4.17
C GLN A 79 11.38 5.10 2.87
N TRP A 80 10.63 4.49 1.95
CA TRP A 80 11.20 3.88 0.74
C TRP A 80 10.56 4.43 -0.53
N THR A 81 11.37 5.08 -1.33
CA THR A 81 10.97 5.65 -2.63
C THR A 81 10.37 4.59 -3.55
N GLU A 82 11.00 3.42 -3.63
CA GLU A 82 10.54 2.32 -4.48
C GLU A 82 9.19 1.74 -4.04
N PHE A 83 8.83 1.90 -2.76
CA PHE A 83 7.53 1.47 -2.28
C PHE A 83 6.43 2.45 -2.71
N ALA A 84 6.70 3.76 -2.67
CA ALA A 84 5.80 4.77 -3.21
C ALA A 84 5.60 4.60 -4.73
N GLU A 85 6.67 4.37 -5.48
CA GLU A 85 6.58 4.06 -6.92
C GLU A 85 5.74 2.81 -7.20
N PHE A 86 5.92 1.74 -6.43
CA PHE A 86 5.13 0.52 -6.53
C PHE A 86 3.63 0.79 -6.32
N LEU A 87 3.25 1.58 -5.32
CA LEU A 87 1.85 1.93 -5.06
C LEU A 87 1.22 2.71 -6.23
N VAL A 88 1.96 3.65 -6.80
CA VAL A 88 1.53 4.38 -8.01
C VAL A 88 1.33 3.42 -9.18
N MET A 89 2.24 2.48 -9.39
CA MET A 89 2.10 1.46 -10.43
C MET A 89 0.89 0.55 -10.23
N CYS A 90 0.51 0.29 -8.98
CA CYS A 90 -0.71 -0.47 -8.64
C CYS A 90 -1.99 0.33 -8.86
N GLY A 91 -1.91 1.67 -9.02
CA GLY A 91 -3.06 2.53 -9.21
C GLY A 91 -3.73 3.01 -7.94
N ILE A 92 -2.97 3.16 -6.85
CA ILE A 92 -3.47 3.73 -5.58
C ILE A 92 -4.07 5.13 -5.79
N ASP A 93 -5.13 5.47 -5.06
CA ASP A 93 -5.77 6.80 -5.17
C ASP A 93 -5.16 7.85 -4.25
N SER A 94 -4.68 7.44 -3.08
CA SER A 94 -4.08 8.36 -2.10
C SER A 94 -3.02 7.67 -1.26
N ILE A 95 -2.02 8.43 -0.84
CA ILE A 95 -0.93 7.99 0.01
C ILE A 95 -0.79 8.99 1.15
N SER A 96 -0.95 8.54 2.39
CA SER A 96 -0.61 9.33 3.56
C SER A 96 0.89 9.29 3.81
N LEU A 97 1.47 10.44 4.10
CA LEU A 97 2.91 10.59 4.28
C LEU A 97 3.23 11.30 5.60
N ASN A 98 4.41 11.05 6.13
CA ASN A 98 4.95 11.85 7.21
C ASN A 98 5.17 13.28 6.71
N PRO A 99 4.84 14.32 7.50
CA PRO A 99 4.88 15.72 7.04
C PRO A 99 6.23 16.17 6.43
N ASP A 100 7.33 15.69 6.97
CA ASP A 100 8.69 15.99 6.52
C ASP A 100 9.05 15.34 5.16
N THR A 101 8.31 14.32 4.74
CA THR A 101 8.57 13.60 3.49
C THR A 101 7.65 13.99 2.35
N VAL A 102 6.59 14.77 2.61
CA VAL A 102 5.54 15.10 1.63
C VAL A 102 6.10 15.64 0.32
N ILE A 103 6.94 16.65 0.38
CA ILE A 103 7.48 17.31 -0.82
C ILE A 103 8.34 16.34 -1.63
N LYS A 104 9.28 15.66 -0.96
CA LYS A 104 10.20 14.71 -1.61
C LYS A 104 9.42 13.57 -2.27
N THR A 105 8.48 12.97 -1.55
CA THR A 105 7.71 11.83 -2.06
C THR A 105 6.75 12.26 -3.17
N THR A 106 6.18 13.46 -3.12
CA THR A 106 5.35 14.01 -4.20
C THR A 106 6.13 14.12 -5.52
N LEU A 107 7.38 14.58 -5.46
CA LEU A 107 8.24 14.64 -6.65
C LEU A 107 8.53 13.24 -7.23
N THR A 108 8.81 12.27 -6.36
CA THR A 108 8.98 10.86 -6.75
C THR A 108 7.73 10.30 -7.44
N ILE A 109 6.57 10.54 -6.86
CA ILE A 109 5.27 10.12 -7.42
C ILE A 109 5.05 10.74 -8.79
N LEU A 110 5.31 12.03 -8.95
CA LEU A 110 5.18 12.74 -10.23
C LEU A 110 6.07 12.11 -11.32
N GLU A 111 7.29 11.74 -10.98
CA GLU A 111 8.19 11.05 -11.91
C GLU A 111 7.69 9.66 -12.29
N ALA A 112 7.19 8.89 -11.32
CA ALA A 112 6.60 7.57 -11.55
C ALA A 112 5.39 7.66 -12.49
N GLU A 113 4.48 8.61 -12.27
CA GLU A 113 3.32 8.84 -13.12
C GLU A 113 3.72 9.24 -14.55
N ARG A 114 4.75 10.09 -14.70
CA ARG A 114 5.29 10.46 -16.03
C ARG A 114 5.84 9.26 -16.79
N LYS A 115 6.55 8.36 -16.08
CA LYS A 115 7.07 7.11 -16.68
C LYS A 115 5.94 6.19 -17.14
N LEU A 116 4.86 6.07 -16.34
CA LEU A 116 3.68 5.27 -16.71
C LEU A 116 2.99 5.82 -17.96
N LYS A 117 2.74 7.13 -18.04
CA LYS A 117 2.12 7.77 -19.20
C LYS A 117 2.94 7.59 -20.49
N LYS A 118 4.27 7.52 -20.40
CA LYS A 118 5.14 7.26 -21.56
C LYS A 118 5.07 5.82 -22.07
N LYS A 119 4.77 4.85 -21.20
CA LYS A 119 4.66 3.42 -21.57
C LYS A 119 3.29 3.05 -22.16
N GLN A 120 2.29 3.93 -22.03
CA GLN A 120 0.94 3.72 -22.56
C GLN A 120 0.73 4.38 -23.94
N LYS A 121 1.74 5.09 -24.45
CA LYS A 121 1.81 5.62 -25.84
C LYS A 121 2.65 4.70 -26.72
#